data_da3a3a19ef69d211b042e5c3a9606059
#
_entry.id   da3a3a19ef69d211b042e5c3a9606059
#
_cell.length_a   1.000
_cell.length_b   1.000
_cell.length_c   1.000
_cell.angle_alpha   90.00
_cell.angle_beta   90.00
_cell.angle_gamma   90.00
#
_symmetry.space_group_name_H-M   'P 1'
#
loop_
_entity.id
_entity.type
_entity.pdbx_description
1 polymer ?
#
loop_
_entity_poly.entity_id
_entity_poly.type
_entity_poly.pdbx_seq_one_letter_code
_entity_poly.pdbx_strand_id
1 'polypeptide(L)'
;MMWFFIFHNNLFYGVKICSFVKKKRVNFNMSSDNQRLQNFRRSPSFAIFTITMSIAVIGIVIGLSIPMVALRLNNYGFNELYIGIISAAPALGMFLIAPVVQRIVRWSGKRKAMLLATIVSAISLLPLLSTLPLWLLFPLRLVTGLASGVMICLGETWINELSPENKRGRILAIYTTVFTVSQLLGPSFIAYYGVEDKSPLLICTLIHLISVVLFILMDQKIGDRLAENAAKSNFSIIQFVKIAPGICGGILFFAFFDGTILSMFPIYGMGMGHTEAVAALMISAILAGDAIMQLPFGWLADHMNREKLYRICGIITLAASLLLPFLITQPYLIWVLLFVLGATAGAIYTIALVQIGQYFKGNELIIANAAAAMLWGIGNLSGPLLAGVATSISPVGLPVLLVLSVTVFLWFTREKYSAQMVEQVTP
;
A
#
# COMPACT_ATOMS: atom_id res chain seq x y z
N MET A 1 -11.28 19.95 2.54
CA MET A 1 -11.89 20.71 3.66
C MET A 1 -11.88 19.95 4.99
N MET A 2 -11.84 18.62 5.04
CA MET A 2 -11.81 17.80 6.28
C MET A 2 -10.41 17.68 6.91
N TRP A 3 -9.34 18.00 6.19
CA TRP A 3 -7.96 18.06 6.68
C TRP A 3 -7.70 19.20 7.67
N PHE A 4 -8.51 20.26 7.61
CA PHE A 4 -8.38 21.44 8.48
C PHE A 4 -8.88 21.20 9.92
N PHE A 5 -9.79 20.24 10.14
CA PHE A 5 -10.41 20.03 11.46
C PHE A 5 -9.65 19.04 12.36
N ILE A 6 -8.83 18.16 11.82
CA ILE A 6 -8.10 17.13 12.60
C ILE A 6 -6.81 17.69 13.20
N PHE A 7 -6.22 18.71 12.56
CA PHE A 7 -5.01 19.38 13.05
C PHE A 7 -5.29 20.54 13.99
N HIS A 8 -6.53 21.01 14.09
CA HIS A 8 -6.83 22.27 14.77
C HIS A 8 -6.71 22.23 16.31
N ASN A 9 -6.79 21.08 16.95
CA ASN A 9 -6.73 21.01 18.43
C ASN A 9 -5.35 20.68 19.02
N ASN A 10 -4.34 20.33 18.20
CA ASN A 10 -2.99 20.08 18.73
C ASN A 10 -1.86 20.81 17.99
N LEU A 11 -2.13 21.51 16.88
CA LEU A 11 -1.14 22.30 16.13
C LEU A 11 -1.13 23.79 16.54
N PHE A 12 -2.15 24.25 17.29
CA PHE A 12 -2.18 25.65 17.77
C PHE A 12 -1.11 25.99 18.82
N TYR A 13 -0.37 25.01 19.34
CA TYR A 13 0.82 25.32 20.15
C TYR A 13 2.05 25.70 19.31
N GLY A 14 2.05 25.40 18.01
CA GLY A 14 3.18 25.76 17.12
C GLY A 14 3.01 27.09 16.39
N VAL A 15 1.79 27.56 16.14
CA VAL A 15 1.51 28.76 15.31
C VAL A 15 1.37 30.04 16.18
N LYS A 16 1.21 29.93 17.49
CA LYS A 16 1.31 31.11 18.40
C LYS A 16 2.71 31.71 18.52
N ILE A 17 3.74 31.12 17.88
CA ILE A 17 5.11 31.65 17.89
C ILE A 17 5.29 32.80 16.90
N CYS A 18 4.45 32.94 15.87
CA CYS A 18 4.65 33.99 14.85
C CYS A 18 3.94 35.32 15.11
N SER A 19 2.98 35.41 16.04
CA SER A 19 2.28 36.67 16.35
C SER A 19 2.80 37.41 17.59
N PHE A 20 3.80 36.87 18.27
CA PHE A 20 4.35 37.44 19.51
C PHE A 20 5.71 38.13 19.35
N VAL A 21 6.16 38.39 18.13
CA VAL A 21 7.42 39.12 17.84
C VAL A 21 7.13 40.60 17.65
N LYS A 22 6.49 41.23 18.66
CA LYS A 22 6.66 42.66 18.86
C LYS A 22 6.66 42.97 20.39
N LYS A 23 7.86 43.29 20.88
CA LYS A 23 8.15 43.87 22.20
C LYS A 23 8.15 42.91 23.40
N LYS A 24 9.15 42.01 23.51
CA LYS A 24 9.87 41.80 24.77
C LYS A 24 11.24 41.20 24.39
N ARG A 25 12.33 41.74 24.91
CA ARG A 25 13.65 41.09 24.89
C ARG A 25 13.44 39.74 25.60
N VAL A 26 13.20 38.69 24.78
CA VAL A 26 13.16 37.31 25.27
C VAL A 26 14.60 36.90 25.44
N ASN A 27 15.04 36.76 26.67
CA ASN A 27 16.23 36.00 26.98
C ASN A 27 16.01 34.61 26.39
N PHE A 28 16.69 34.32 25.28
CA PHE A 28 16.65 33.02 24.61
C PHE A 28 17.30 32.02 25.55
N ASN A 29 16.49 31.34 26.34
CA ASN A 29 16.96 30.33 27.28
C ASN A 29 17.20 29.05 26.49
N MET A 30 18.35 28.97 25.81
CA MET A 30 18.76 27.85 24.93
C MET A 30 18.64 26.47 25.62
N SER A 31 18.66 26.41 26.96
CA SER A 31 18.50 25.18 27.71
C SER A 31 17.04 24.66 27.74
N SER A 32 16.05 25.56 27.81
CA SER A 32 14.63 25.17 27.84
C SER A 32 14.11 24.73 26.46
N ASP A 33 14.61 25.37 25.39
CA ASP A 33 14.23 25.04 24.03
C ASP A 33 14.87 23.72 23.56
N ASN A 34 16.12 23.47 23.96
CA ASN A 34 16.78 22.18 23.74
C ASN A 34 16.07 21.04 24.48
N GLN A 35 15.58 21.29 25.70
CA GLN A 35 14.81 20.29 26.46
C GLN A 35 13.45 20.01 25.81
N ARG A 36 12.75 21.04 25.32
CA ARG A 36 11.48 20.88 24.58
C ARG A 36 11.68 20.11 23.28
N LEU A 37 12.72 20.40 22.51
CA LEU A 37 13.08 19.67 21.28
C LEU A 37 13.43 18.21 21.57
N GLN A 38 14.16 17.91 22.63
CA GLN A 38 14.48 16.55 23.05
C GLN A 38 13.21 15.79 23.47
N ASN A 39 12.30 16.42 24.23
CA ASN A 39 11.04 15.82 24.64
C ASN A 39 10.14 15.55 23.43
N PHE A 40 10.09 16.46 22.45
CA PHE A 40 9.37 16.25 21.19
C PHE A 40 9.92 15.06 20.40
N ARG A 41 11.23 14.95 20.22
CA ARG A 41 11.91 13.83 19.56
C ARG A 41 11.67 12.47 20.24
N ARG A 42 11.35 12.47 21.53
CA ARG A 42 11.03 11.31 22.35
C ARG A 42 9.54 11.01 22.41
N SER A 43 8.70 11.77 21.72
CA SER A 43 7.26 11.57 21.79
C SER A 43 6.81 10.44 20.86
N PRO A 44 5.88 9.56 21.28
CA PRO A 44 5.25 8.58 20.40
C PRO A 44 4.60 9.21 19.18
N SER A 45 4.04 10.42 19.32
CA SER A 45 3.40 11.16 18.23
C SER A 45 4.39 11.53 17.11
N PHE A 46 5.64 11.90 17.46
CA PHE A 46 6.67 12.18 16.46
C PHE A 46 7.10 10.89 15.73
N ALA A 47 7.19 9.77 16.44
CA ALA A 47 7.49 8.49 15.83
C ALA A 47 6.37 8.04 14.87
N ILE A 48 5.09 8.15 15.27
CA ILE A 48 3.94 7.87 14.41
C ILE A 48 3.98 8.74 13.16
N PHE A 49 4.23 10.04 13.30
CA PHE A 49 4.39 10.96 12.16
C PHE A 49 5.52 10.53 11.23
N THR A 50 6.71 10.22 11.78
CA THR A 50 7.88 9.79 11.00
C THR A 50 7.59 8.52 10.21
N ILE A 51 6.97 7.51 10.83
CA ILE A 51 6.61 6.25 10.18
C ILE A 51 5.56 6.49 9.09
N THR A 52 4.56 7.34 9.36
CA THR A 52 3.53 7.70 8.38
C THR A 52 4.11 8.47 7.19
N MET A 53 5.08 9.35 7.39
CA MET A 53 5.80 10.01 6.29
C MET A 53 6.62 9.01 5.46
N SER A 54 7.25 8.03 6.12
CA SER A 54 7.99 6.97 5.41
C SER A 54 7.09 6.13 4.51
N ILE A 55 5.90 5.77 4.98
CA ILE A 55 4.98 4.97 4.15
C ILE A 55 4.41 5.80 3.00
N ALA A 56 4.23 7.12 3.18
CA ALA A 56 3.87 8.02 2.10
C ALA A 56 4.93 8.01 0.97
N VAL A 57 6.21 8.05 1.34
CA VAL A 57 7.32 7.97 0.37
C VAL A 57 7.28 6.64 -0.38
N ILE A 58 7.08 5.52 0.32
CA ILE A 58 6.99 4.21 -0.33
C ILE A 58 5.75 4.11 -1.23
N GLY A 59 4.61 4.68 -0.83
CA GLY A 59 3.43 4.78 -1.68
C GLY A 59 3.75 5.45 -3.02
N ILE A 60 4.37 6.65 -3.00
CA ILE A 60 4.79 7.36 -4.23
C ILE A 60 5.74 6.49 -5.05
N VAL A 61 6.73 5.85 -4.43
CA VAL A 61 7.72 5.02 -5.11
C VAL A 61 7.09 3.81 -5.80
N ILE A 62 6.19 3.11 -5.14
CA ILE A 62 5.47 1.97 -5.70
C ILE A 62 4.60 2.44 -6.87
N GLY A 63 3.78 3.47 -6.64
CA GLY A 63 2.89 4.04 -7.65
C GLY A 63 3.60 4.62 -8.86
N LEU A 64 4.83 5.13 -8.71
CA LEU A 64 5.63 5.64 -9.82
C LEU A 64 6.46 4.54 -10.49
N SER A 65 7.25 3.80 -9.71
CA SER A 65 8.32 2.98 -10.28
C SER A 65 7.81 1.71 -10.95
N ILE A 66 6.65 1.17 -10.54
CA ILE A 66 6.09 -0.02 -11.18
C ILE A 66 5.57 0.33 -12.59
N PRO A 67 4.61 1.26 -12.75
CA PRO A 67 4.09 1.58 -14.08
C PRO A 67 5.16 2.25 -14.98
N MET A 68 6.05 3.07 -14.42
CA MET A 68 7.11 3.71 -15.21
C MET A 68 8.05 2.69 -15.85
N VAL A 69 8.49 1.68 -15.08
CA VAL A 69 9.36 0.61 -15.63
C VAL A 69 8.59 -0.23 -16.65
N ALA A 70 7.33 -0.57 -16.37
CA ALA A 70 6.50 -1.32 -17.32
C ALA A 70 6.34 -0.57 -18.66
N LEU A 71 6.00 0.71 -18.61
CA LEU A 71 5.85 1.56 -19.80
C LEU A 71 7.16 1.72 -20.57
N ARG A 72 8.29 1.94 -19.89
CA ARG A 72 9.62 2.02 -20.55
C ARG A 72 9.96 0.73 -21.28
N LEU A 73 9.76 -0.43 -20.65
CA LEU A 73 10.01 -1.71 -21.27
C LEU A 73 9.11 -1.93 -22.49
N ASN A 74 7.85 -1.51 -22.41
CA ASN A 74 6.92 -1.56 -23.53
C ASN A 74 7.39 -0.67 -24.69
N ASN A 75 7.85 0.56 -24.41
CA ASN A 75 8.38 1.47 -25.42
C ASN A 75 9.66 0.93 -26.09
N TYR A 76 10.46 0.15 -25.36
CA TYR A 76 11.64 -0.54 -25.90
C TYR A 76 11.29 -1.82 -26.65
N GLY A 77 10.00 -2.16 -26.80
CA GLY A 77 9.52 -3.31 -27.57
C GLY A 77 9.65 -4.66 -26.87
N PHE A 78 9.77 -4.68 -25.53
CA PHE A 78 9.77 -5.95 -24.78
C PHE A 78 8.36 -6.54 -24.75
N ASN A 79 8.29 -7.88 -24.78
CA ASN A 79 7.03 -8.58 -24.68
C ASN A 79 6.42 -8.46 -23.27
N GLU A 80 5.11 -8.62 -23.19
CA GLU A 80 4.30 -8.43 -21.97
C GLU A 80 4.70 -9.42 -20.86
N LEU A 81 5.11 -10.64 -21.23
CA LEU A 81 5.58 -11.63 -20.25
C LEU A 81 6.84 -11.14 -19.53
N TYR A 82 7.81 -10.60 -20.28
CA TYR A 82 9.02 -10.05 -19.70
C TYR A 82 8.71 -8.85 -18.80
N ILE A 83 7.83 -7.95 -19.25
CA ILE A 83 7.36 -6.81 -18.47
C ILE A 83 6.72 -7.30 -17.17
N GLY A 84 5.88 -8.33 -17.21
CA GLY A 84 5.25 -8.94 -16.05
C GLY A 84 6.26 -9.50 -15.05
N ILE A 85 7.31 -10.20 -15.53
CA ILE A 85 8.39 -10.75 -14.69
C ILE A 85 9.16 -9.63 -13.97
N ILE A 86 9.55 -8.57 -14.68
CA ILE A 86 10.28 -7.44 -14.08
C ILE A 86 9.39 -6.67 -13.10
N SER A 87 8.11 -6.51 -13.41
CA SER A 87 7.14 -5.84 -12.54
C SER A 87 6.82 -6.63 -11.26
N ALA A 88 6.92 -7.96 -11.31
CA ALA A 88 6.74 -8.84 -10.14
C ALA A 88 7.97 -8.86 -9.20
N ALA A 89 9.15 -8.45 -9.65
CA ALA A 89 10.38 -8.52 -8.87
C ALA A 89 10.33 -7.76 -7.52
N PRO A 90 9.73 -6.56 -7.41
CA PRO A 90 9.57 -5.91 -6.10
C PRO A 90 8.68 -6.71 -5.15
N ALA A 91 7.57 -7.27 -5.62
CA ALA A 91 6.68 -8.09 -4.79
C ALA A 91 7.39 -9.36 -4.29
N LEU A 92 8.22 -9.98 -5.13
CA LEU A 92 9.08 -11.09 -4.72
C LEU A 92 10.06 -10.64 -3.62
N GLY A 93 10.67 -9.47 -3.75
CA GLY A 93 11.54 -8.90 -2.72
C GLY A 93 10.81 -8.71 -1.39
N MET A 94 9.61 -8.11 -1.41
CA MET A 94 8.76 -7.95 -0.22
C MET A 94 8.42 -9.29 0.43
N PHE A 95 8.06 -10.29 -0.37
CA PHE A 95 7.74 -11.63 0.11
C PHE A 95 8.94 -12.31 0.77
N LEU A 96 10.11 -12.25 0.15
CA LEU A 96 11.34 -12.87 0.66
C LEU A 96 11.86 -12.24 1.94
N ILE A 97 11.69 -10.92 2.12
CA ILE A 97 12.19 -10.22 3.31
C ILE A 97 11.27 -10.36 4.52
N ALA A 98 9.97 -10.57 4.34
CA ALA A 98 8.99 -10.60 5.42
C ALA A 98 9.38 -11.53 6.60
N PRO A 99 9.79 -12.80 6.39
CA PRO A 99 10.21 -13.69 7.49
C PRO A 99 11.54 -13.28 8.13
N VAL A 100 12.33 -12.42 7.47
CA VAL A 100 13.67 -12.01 7.93
C VAL A 100 13.62 -10.69 8.71
N VAL A 101 12.57 -9.87 8.53
CA VAL A 101 12.45 -8.54 9.17
C VAL A 101 12.66 -8.60 10.67
N GLN A 102 12.05 -9.56 11.37
CA GLN A 102 12.21 -9.70 12.83
C GLN A 102 13.67 -9.99 13.23
N ARG A 103 14.43 -10.74 12.42
CA ARG A 103 15.85 -11.01 12.66
C ARG A 103 16.68 -9.73 12.48
N ILE A 104 16.39 -8.95 11.43
CA ILE A 104 17.03 -7.66 11.18
C ILE A 104 16.78 -6.72 12.35
N VAL A 105 15.54 -6.62 12.83
CA VAL A 105 15.17 -5.77 13.95
C VAL A 105 15.88 -6.17 15.25
N ARG A 106 15.96 -7.47 15.55
CA ARG A 106 16.70 -7.96 16.74
C ARG A 106 18.19 -7.59 16.71
N TRP A 107 18.77 -7.56 15.50
CA TRP A 107 20.20 -7.26 15.34
C TRP A 107 20.50 -5.75 15.32
N SER A 108 19.69 -4.95 14.62
CA SER A 108 19.97 -3.52 14.38
C SER A 108 19.07 -2.55 15.15
N GLY A 109 17.96 -3.03 15.73
CA GLY A 109 16.89 -2.19 16.28
C GLY A 109 15.97 -1.63 15.19
N LYS A 110 14.73 -1.27 15.55
CA LYS A 110 13.69 -0.83 14.62
C LYS A 110 14.09 0.42 13.84
N ARG A 111 14.59 1.44 14.53
CA ARG A 111 14.98 2.72 13.91
C ARG A 111 16.08 2.56 12.85
N LYS A 112 17.14 1.81 13.17
CA LYS A 112 18.25 1.58 12.21
C LYS A 112 17.79 0.75 11.04
N ALA A 113 16.95 -0.27 11.25
CA ALA A 113 16.38 -1.09 10.19
C ALA A 113 15.57 -0.24 9.20
N MET A 114 14.67 0.63 9.70
CA MET A 114 13.90 1.57 8.88
C MET A 114 14.79 2.56 8.13
N LEU A 115 15.77 3.15 8.82
CA LEU A 115 16.72 4.10 8.21
C LEU A 115 17.50 3.45 7.06
N LEU A 116 18.07 2.25 7.29
CA LEU A 116 18.81 1.52 6.27
C LEU A 116 17.92 1.14 5.09
N ALA A 117 16.70 0.66 5.36
CA ALA A 117 15.74 0.32 4.32
C ALA A 117 15.36 1.55 3.47
N THR A 118 15.15 2.72 4.10
CA THR A 118 14.88 3.98 3.41
C THR A 118 16.05 4.39 2.50
N ILE A 119 17.29 4.27 2.99
CA ILE A 119 18.49 4.59 2.21
C ILE A 119 18.66 3.62 1.03
N VAL A 120 18.49 2.31 1.27
CA VAL A 120 18.58 1.30 0.21
C VAL A 120 17.49 1.51 -0.84
N SER A 121 16.26 1.84 -0.43
CA SER A 121 15.17 2.19 -1.35
C SER A 121 15.54 3.40 -2.21
N ALA A 122 16.04 4.48 -1.62
CA ALA A 122 16.46 5.66 -2.35
C ALA A 122 17.58 5.37 -3.38
N ILE A 123 18.61 4.64 -2.96
CA ILE A 123 19.76 4.28 -3.81
C ILE A 123 19.31 3.36 -4.95
N SER A 124 18.38 2.44 -4.70
CA SER A 124 17.88 1.51 -5.71
C SER A 124 17.09 2.19 -6.85
N LEU A 125 16.63 3.44 -6.67
CA LEU A 125 15.99 4.21 -7.73
C LEU A 125 17.00 4.92 -8.66
N LEU A 126 18.20 5.25 -8.17
CA LEU A 126 19.19 6.02 -8.93
C LEU A 126 19.60 5.35 -10.26
N PRO A 127 19.85 4.03 -10.32
CA PRO A 127 20.20 3.40 -11.57
C PRO A 127 19.09 3.46 -12.63
N LEU A 128 17.81 3.59 -12.23
CA LEU A 128 16.69 3.77 -13.15
C LEU A 128 16.72 5.12 -13.91
N LEU A 129 17.60 6.05 -13.50
CA LEU A 129 17.85 7.31 -14.18
C LEU A 129 18.70 7.15 -15.47
N SER A 130 19.33 6.00 -15.67
CA SER A 130 20.15 5.69 -16.83
C SER A 130 19.60 4.48 -17.58
N THR A 131 20.05 4.30 -18.81
CA THR A 131 19.79 3.08 -19.57
C THR A 131 20.58 1.94 -18.96
N LEU A 132 19.87 1.03 -18.27
CA LEU A 132 20.47 -0.11 -17.60
C LEU A 132 20.53 -1.32 -18.53
N PRO A 133 21.57 -2.17 -18.40
CA PRO A 133 21.53 -3.50 -18.95
C PRO A 133 20.35 -4.28 -18.34
N LEU A 134 19.59 -4.96 -19.18
CA LEU A 134 18.36 -5.65 -18.79
C LEU A 134 18.54 -6.68 -17.67
N TRP A 135 19.67 -7.38 -17.67
CA TRP A 135 19.98 -8.37 -16.62
C TRP A 135 20.14 -7.74 -15.23
N LEU A 136 20.46 -6.43 -15.16
CA LEU A 136 20.59 -5.70 -13.90
C LEU A 136 19.23 -5.20 -13.38
N LEU A 137 18.24 -5.06 -14.25
CA LEU A 137 16.94 -4.49 -13.89
C LEU A 137 16.18 -5.37 -12.90
N PHE A 138 16.17 -6.70 -13.10
CA PHE A 138 15.51 -7.63 -12.18
C PHE A 138 16.10 -7.58 -10.75
N PRO A 139 17.42 -7.76 -10.54
CA PRO A 139 17.99 -7.68 -9.19
C PRO A 139 17.82 -6.30 -8.55
N LEU A 140 17.86 -5.22 -9.33
CA LEU A 140 17.61 -3.88 -8.82
C LEU A 140 16.18 -3.70 -8.30
N ARG A 141 15.19 -4.17 -9.07
CA ARG A 141 13.78 -4.17 -8.67
C ARG A 141 13.53 -5.07 -7.45
N LEU A 142 14.22 -6.20 -7.37
CA LEU A 142 14.19 -7.08 -6.21
C LEU A 142 14.70 -6.35 -4.94
N VAL A 143 15.83 -5.64 -5.05
CA VAL A 143 16.38 -4.85 -3.93
C VAL A 143 15.42 -3.74 -3.50
N THR A 144 14.79 -3.03 -4.45
CA THR A 144 13.74 -2.06 -4.13
C THR A 144 12.62 -2.71 -3.33
N GLY A 145 12.20 -3.91 -3.73
CA GLY A 145 11.17 -4.68 -3.03
C GLY A 145 11.60 -5.15 -1.63
N LEU A 146 12.82 -5.62 -1.47
CA LEU A 146 13.38 -5.98 -0.15
C LEU A 146 13.32 -4.78 0.81
N ALA A 147 13.76 -3.61 0.35
CA ALA A 147 13.75 -2.39 1.15
C ALA A 147 12.33 -1.93 1.50
N SER A 148 11.43 -1.88 0.51
CA SER A 148 10.03 -1.52 0.71
C SER A 148 9.32 -2.49 1.65
N GLY A 149 9.60 -3.80 1.55
CA GLY A 149 9.06 -4.83 2.42
C GLY A 149 9.44 -4.63 3.89
N VAL A 150 10.70 -4.27 4.18
CA VAL A 150 11.11 -3.90 5.55
C VAL A 150 10.31 -2.71 6.05
N MET A 151 10.17 -1.66 5.22
CA MET A 151 9.50 -0.43 5.61
C MET A 151 8.00 -0.64 5.87
N ILE A 152 7.32 -1.42 5.05
CA ILE A 152 5.89 -1.73 5.20
C ILE A 152 5.68 -2.62 6.44
N CYS A 153 6.33 -3.79 6.50
CA CYS A 153 6.12 -4.74 7.61
C CYS A 153 6.47 -4.14 8.97
N LEU A 154 7.61 -3.44 9.04
CA LEU A 154 8.04 -2.82 10.29
C LEU A 154 7.24 -1.57 10.62
N GLY A 155 6.84 -0.79 9.62
CA GLY A 155 6.00 0.39 9.77
C GLY A 155 4.64 0.04 10.38
N GLU A 156 3.94 -0.95 9.84
CA GLU A 156 2.66 -1.43 10.36
C GLU A 156 2.78 -1.96 11.80
N THR A 157 3.78 -2.78 12.06
CA THR A 157 4.04 -3.31 13.41
C THR A 157 4.28 -2.18 14.40
N TRP A 158 5.12 -1.24 14.04
CA TRP A 158 5.54 -0.16 14.93
C TRP A 158 4.43 0.87 15.16
N ILE A 159 3.62 1.18 14.15
CA ILE A 159 2.40 2.00 14.30
C ILE A 159 1.42 1.34 15.28
N ASN A 160 1.20 0.03 15.15
CA ASN A 160 0.34 -0.72 16.06
C ASN A 160 0.80 -0.66 17.51
N GLU A 161 2.10 -0.79 17.76
CA GLU A 161 2.68 -0.74 19.11
C GLU A 161 2.63 0.66 19.74
N LEU A 162 2.88 1.71 18.94
CA LEU A 162 2.90 3.09 19.41
C LEU A 162 1.50 3.70 19.60
N SER A 163 0.48 3.10 18.98
CA SER A 163 -0.87 3.65 18.99
C SER A 163 -1.61 3.31 20.27
N PRO A 164 -2.17 4.31 20.99
CA PRO A 164 -3.05 4.07 22.12
C PRO A 164 -4.25 3.21 21.72
N GLU A 165 -4.68 2.27 22.57
CA GLU A 165 -5.75 1.31 22.24
C GLU A 165 -7.03 1.98 21.74
N ASN A 166 -7.45 3.07 22.40
CA ASN A 166 -8.65 3.82 22.06
C ASN A 166 -8.56 4.62 20.74
N LYS A 167 -7.36 4.73 20.13
CA LYS A 167 -7.12 5.47 18.86
C LYS A 167 -6.43 4.61 17.79
N ARG A 168 -6.11 3.35 18.11
CA ARG A 168 -5.33 2.47 17.21
C ARG A 168 -5.95 2.33 15.83
N GLY A 169 -7.24 2.02 15.77
CA GLY A 169 -7.94 1.88 14.48
C GLY A 169 -7.91 3.15 13.64
N ARG A 170 -8.09 4.32 14.27
CA ARG A 170 -8.03 5.61 13.57
C ARG A 170 -6.64 5.93 13.05
N ILE A 171 -5.60 5.64 13.83
CA ILE A 171 -4.20 5.91 13.43
C ILE A 171 -3.80 4.99 12.28
N LEU A 172 -4.17 3.70 12.34
CA LEU A 172 -3.96 2.75 11.25
C LEU A 172 -4.70 3.17 9.98
N ALA A 173 -5.95 3.60 10.09
CA ALA A 173 -6.72 4.08 8.93
C ALA A 173 -6.04 5.31 8.28
N ILE A 174 -5.52 6.25 9.07
CA ILE A 174 -4.76 7.39 8.54
C ILE A 174 -3.49 6.91 7.83
N TYR A 175 -2.76 5.96 8.44
CA TYR A 175 -1.54 5.40 7.87
C TYR A 175 -1.79 4.73 6.51
N THR A 176 -2.81 3.89 6.40
CA THR A 176 -3.19 3.21 5.13
C THR A 176 -3.71 4.20 4.09
N THR A 177 -4.56 5.15 4.49
CA THR A 177 -5.05 6.19 3.57
C THR A 177 -3.91 7.05 3.02
N VAL A 178 -2.94 7.42 3.86
CA VAL A 178 -1.74 8.16 3.41
C VAL A 178 -0.95 7.34 2.39
N PHE A 179 -0.79 6.03 2.60
CA PHE A 179 -0.16 5.14 1.63
C PHE A 179 -0.88 5.16 0.27
N THR A 180 -2.20 4.90 0.26
CA THR A 180 -2.99 4.82 -0.99
C THR A 180 -3.04 6.16 -1.73
N VAL A 181 -3.24 7.27 -1.01
CA VAL A 181 -3.21 8.63 -1.60
C VAL A 181 -1.83 8.95 -2.18
N SER A 182 -0.77 8.53 -1.50
CA SER A 182 0.61 8.73 -1.99
C SER A 182 0.90 7.88 -3.22
N GLN A 183 0.40 6.65 -3.27
CA GLN A 183 0.52 5.75 -4.42
C GLN A 183 -0.15 6.34 -5.67
N LEU A 184 -1.29 7.02 -5.52
CA LEU A 184 -2.00 7.73 -6.59
C LEU A 184 -1.13 8.82 -7.26
N LEU A 185 -0.23 9.46 -6.53
CA LEU A 185 0.62 10.53 -7.08
C LEU A 185 1.61 10.01 -8.11
N GLY A 186 2.05 8.76 -7.99
CA GLY A 186 3.05 8.16 -8.89
C GLY A 186 2.63 8.19 -10.36
N PRO A 187 1.51 7.58 -10.76
CA PRO A 187 1.02 7.62 -12.13
C PRO A 187 0.69 9.04 -12.62
N SER A 188 0.27 9.93 -11.72
CA SER A 188 0.04 11.35 -12.04
C SER A 188 1.33 12.06 -12.44
N PHE A 189 2.48 11.73 -11.81
CA PHE A 189 3.79 12.25 -12.22
C PHE A 189 4.19 11.74 -13.60
N ILE A 190 3.91 10.46 -13.93
CA ILE A 190 4.17 9.91 -15.27
C ILE A 190 3.36 10.68 -16.30
N ALA A 191 2.08 10.92 -16.04
CA ALA A 191 1.20 11.64 -16.96
C ALA A 191 1.66 13.08 -17.24
N TYR A 192 2.24 13.76 -16.23
CA TYR A 192 2.68 15.15 -16.37
C TYR A 192 4.06 15.29 -16.99
N TYR A 193 5.03 14.47 -16.56
CA TYR A 193 6.42 14.58 -16.99
C TYR A 193 6.76 13.68 -18.19
N GLY A 194 5.96 12.64 -18.45
CA GLY A 194 6.28 11.57 -19.38
C GLY A 194 7.14 10.46 -18.78
N VAL A 195 7.18 9.34 -19.49
CA VAL A 195 7.84 8.11 -19.03
C VAL A 195 9.36 8.22 -19.08
N GLU A 196 9.90 8.92 -20.09
CA GLU A 196 11.36 9.05 -20.30
C GLU A 196 11.99 10.15 -19.42
N ASP A 197 11.19 11.05 -18.83
CA ASP A 197 11.70 12.09 -17.97
C ASP A 197 12.28 11.49 -16.68
N LYS A 198 13.41 12.01 -16.25
CA LYS A 198 14.12 11.61 -15.03
C LYS A 198 13.61 12.32 -13.79
N SER A 199 12.91 13.44 -13.97
CA SER A 199 12.45 14.31 -12.86
C SER A 199 11.59 13.57 -11.84
N PRO A 200 10.61 12.71 -12.19
CA PRO A 200 9.83 11.98 -11.20
C PRO A 200 10.67 11.08 -10.31
N LEU A 201 11.65 10.36 -10.89
CA LEU A 201 12.55 9.50 -10.11
C LEU A 201 13.47 10.30 -9.20
N LEU A 202 13.99 11.45 -9.66
CA LEU A 202 14.78 12.36 -8.86
C LEU A 202 13.97 12.93 -7.69
N ILE A 203 12.74 13.37 -7.95
CA ILE A 203 11.82 13.84 -6.92
C ILE A 203 11.59 12.75 -5.87
N CYS A 204 11.30 11.51 -6.30
CA CYS A 204 11.12 10.38 -5.38
C CYS A 204 12.39 10.11 -4.56
N THR A 205 13.57 10.16 -5.18
CA THR A 205 14.84 9.97 -4.46
C THR A 205 15.06 11.08 -3.43
N LEU A 206 14.76 12.34 -3.78
CA LEU A 206 14.89 13.49 -2.88
C LEU A 206 13.89 13.42 -1.70
N ILE A 207 12.66 12.98 -1.96
CA ILE A 207 11.64 12.82 -0.90
C ILE A 207 12.09 11.77 0.15
N HIS A 208 12.85 10.75 -0.23
CA HIS A 208 13.45 9.81 0.73
C HIS A 208 14.35 10.53 1.75
N LEU A 209 15.03 11.62 1.38
CA LEU A 209 15.87 12.40 2.31
C LEU A 209 15.03 12.93 3.48
N ILE A 210 13.78 13.29 3.25
CA ILE A 210 12.87 13.73 4.31
C ILE A 210 12.70 12.61 5.35
N SER A 211 12.40 11.39 4.90
CA SER A 211 12.27 10.23 5.79
C SER A 211 13.58 9.90 6.51
N VAL A 212 14.72 9.97 5.80
CA VAL A 212 16.05 9.76 6.40
C VAL A 212 16.30 10.76 7.53
N VAL A 213 16.06 12.05 7.27
CA VAL A 213 16.23 13.12 8.28
C VAL A 213 15.31 12.89 9.47
N LEU A 214 14.03 12.55 9.24
CA LEU A 214 13.08 12.27 10.31
C LEU A 214 13.53 11.09 11.17
N PHE A 215 14.01 9.98 10.58
CA PHE A 215 14.55 8.86 11.34
C PHE A 215 15.83 9.21 12.09
N ILE A 216 16.72 10.06 11.54
CA ILE A 216 17.91 10.53 12.25
C ILE A 216 17.51 11.38 13.46
N LEU A 217 16.48 12.21 13.34
CA LEU A 217 16.00 13.07 14.42
C LEU A 217 15.26 12.30 15.52
N MET A 218 14.68 11.14 15.21
CA MET A 218 13.92 10.32 16.16
C MET A 218 14.83 9.67 17.22
N ASP A 219 14.40 9.65 18.49
CA ASP A 219 15.16 9.00 19.58
C ASP A 219 15.20 7.46 19.40
N GLN A 220 16.37 6.85 19.68
CA GLN A 220 16.56 5.41 19.53
C GLN A 220 15.73 4.57 20.49
N LYS A 221 15.40 5.13 21.66
CA LYS A 221 14.69 4.42 22.72
C LYS A 221 13.19 4.25 22.50
N ILE A 222 12.66 4.91 21.44
CA ILE A 222 11.24 4.80 21.13
C ILE A 222 10.98 3.45 20.44
N GLY A 223 10.19 2.60 21.11
CA GLY A 223 9.67 1.35 20.53
C GLY A 223 10.63 0.16 20.47
N ASP A 224 11.80 0.21 21.16
CA ASP A 224 12.69 -0.96 21.27
C ASP A 224 12.13 -2.07 22.20
N ARG A 225 10.99 -1.83 22.84
CA ARG A 225 10.27 -2.88 23.56
C ARG A 225 9.64 -3.83 22.54
N LEU A 226 10.32 -4.93 22.27
CA LEU A 226 9.70 -6.08 21.62
C LEU A 226 8.57 -6.58 22.52
N ALA A 227 7.40 -6.86 21.96
CA ALA A 227 6.38 -7.61 22.65
C ALA A 227 6.93 -9.02 22.94
N GLU A 228 7.54 -9.19 24.12
CA GLU A 228 8.12 -10.46 24.59
C GLU A 228 7.06 -11.54 24.87
N ASN A 229 5.80 -11.21 24.80
CA ASN A 229 4.68 -12.07 25.21
C ASN A 229 3.78 -12.45 24.04
N ALA A 230 4.33 -13.07 22.99
CA ALA A 230 3.51 -13.91 22.13
C ALA A 230 3.23 -15.22 22.88
N ALA A 231 2.15 -15.26 23.67
CA ALA A 231 1.67 -16.52 24.22
C ALA A 231 1.53 -17.53 23.11
N LYS A 232 2.01 -18.78 23.32
CA LYS A 232 1.91 -19.86 22.35
C LYS A 232 0.43 -20.11 22.09
N SER A 233 -0.06 -19.79 20.90
CA SER A 233 -1.40 -20.14 20.44
C SER A 233 -1.28 -21.40 19.57
N ASN A 234 -2.22 -22.31 19.72
CA ASN A 234 -2.35 -23.47 18.83
C ASN A 234 -2.95 -23.10 17.48
N PHE A 235 -3.42 -21.85 17.31
CA PHE A 235 -3.94 -21.33 16.07
C PHE A 235 -2.81 -21.11 15.05
N SER A 236 -3.02 -21.54 13.80
CA SER A 236 -2.00 -21.45 12.74
C SER A 236 -2.54 -20.73 11.50
N ILE A 237 -1.64 -20.25 10.63
CA ILE A 237 -1.99 -19.65 9.35
C ILE A 237 -2.85 -20.59 8.49
N ILE A 238 -2.54 -21.88 8.50
CA ILE A 238 -3.31 -22.89 7.75
C ILE A 238 -4.73 -23.01 8.29
N GLN A 239 -4.90 -22.94 9.60
CA GLN A 239 -6.24 -22.94 10.22
C GLN A 239 -7.02 -21.69 9.84
N PHE A 240 -6.39 -20.50 9.87
CA PHE A 240 -7.01 -19.26 9.41
C PHE A 240 -7.53 -19.37 7.98
N VAL A 241 -6.71 -19.87 7.05
CA VAL A 241 -7.12 -20.02 5.63
C VAL A 241 -8.28 -21.01 5.49
N LYS A 242 -8.33 -22.08 6.30
CA LYS A 242 -9.42 -23.06 6.28
C LYS A 242 -10.73 -22.51 6.86
N ILE A 243 -10.64 -21.70 7.94
CA ILE A 243 -11.80 -21.16 8.65
C ILE A 243 -12.40 -19.97 7.91
N ALA A 244 -11.56 -19.10 7.34
CA ALA A 244 -11.98 -17.84 6.72
C ALA A 244 -11.58 -17.74 5.23
N PRO A 245 -11.92 -18.69 4.35
CA PRO A 245 -11.51 -18.69 2.95
C PRO A 245 -12.03 -17.48 2.18
N GLY A 246 -13.20 -16.95 2.52
CA GLY A 246 -13.76 -15.74 1.91
C GLY A 246 -12.92 -14.50 2.21
N ILE A 247 -12.45 -14.33 3.46
CA ILE A 247 -11.55 -13.22 3.85
C ILE A 247 -10.23 -13.37 3.12
N CYS A 248 -9.65 -14.57 3.13
CA CYS A 248 -8.39 -14.87 2.42
C CYS A 248 -8.50 -14.62 0.91
N GLY A 249 -9.61 -15.04 0.30
CA GLY A 249 -9.91 -14.82 -1.11
C GLY A 249 -9.98 -13.35 -1.48
N GLY A 250 -10.58 -12.50 -0.63
CA GLY A 250 -10.66 -11.07 -0.89
C GLY A 250 -9.33 -10.34 -0.75
N ILE A 251 -8.51 -10.70 0.24
CA ILE A 251 -7.17 -10.13 0.40
C ILE A 251 -6.29 -10.51 -0.80
N LEU A 252 -6.31 -11.79 -1.18
CA LEU A 252 -5.55 -12.30 -2.32
C LEU A 252 -6.01 -11.64 -3.62
N PHE A 253 -7.34 -11.52 -3.83
CA PHE A 253 -7.92 -10.84 -4.98
C PHE A 253 -7.46 -9.40 -5.08
N PHE A 254 -7.59 -8.61 -4.00
CA PHE A 254 -7.23 -7.20 -4.04
C PHE A 254 -5.72 -7.00 -4.28
N ALA A 255 -4.87 -7.76 -3.64
CA ALA A 255 -3.43 -7.70 -3.85
C ALA A 255 -3.04 -8.09 -5.30
N PHE A 256 -3.69 -9.12 -5.83
CA PHE A 256 -3.57 -9.51 -7.23
C PHE A 256 -4.00 -8.39 -8.19
N PHE A 257 -5.16 -7.78 -7.91
CA PHE A 257 -5.70 -6.65 -8.63
C PHE A 257 -4.73 -5.46 -8.62
N ASP A 258 -4.27 -5.04 -7.44
CA ASP A 258 -3.34 -3.90 -7.27
C ASP A 258 -2.05 -4.11 -8.08
N GLY A 259 -1.40 -5.28 -7.93
CA GLY A 259 -0.20 -5.61 -8.70
C GLY A 259 -0.44 -5.64 -10.22
N THR A 260 -1.59 -6.15 -10.66
CA THR A 260 -1.99 -6.17 -12.08
C THR A 260 -2.21 -4.76 -12.61
N ILE A 261 -2.96 -3.93 -11.88
CA ILE A 261 -3.28 -2.56 -12.30
C ILE A 261 -2.03 -1.70 -12.39
N LEU A 262 -1.15 -1.73 -11.39
CA LEU A 262 0.06 -0.92 -11.41
C LEU A 262 1.04 -1.32 -12.53
N SER A 263 1.08 -2.59 -12.91
CA SER A 263 2.07 -3.10 -13.87
C SER A 263 1.56 -3.19 -15.30
N MET A 264 0.45 -3.87 -15.52
CA MET A 264 0.00 -4.26 -16.86
C MET A 264 -1.18 -3.44 -17.39
N PHE A 265 -1.91 -2.73 -16.53
CA PHE A 265 -3.03 -1.91 -16.98
C PHE A 265 -2.60 -0.76 -17.91
N PRO A 266 -1.49 -0.03 -17.66
CA PRO A 266 -1.03 1.00 -18.61
C PRO A 266 -0.64 0.41 -19.97
N ILE A 267 -0.06 -0.79 -20.00
CA ILE A 267 0.25 -1.50 -21.25
C ILE A 267 -1.04 -1.84 -22.01
N TYR A 268 -2.05 -2.36 -21.28
CA TYR A 268 -3.36 -2.62 -21.86
C TYR A 268 -4.00 -1.33 -22.42
N GLY A 269 -3.94 -0.22 -21.70
CA GLY A 269 -4.45 1.07 -22.16
C GLY A 269 -3.78 1.56 -23.44
N MET A 270 -2.45 1.46 -23.53
CA MET A 270 -1.70 1.78 -24.73
C MET A 270 -2.05 0.85 -25.89
N GLY A 271 -2.20 -0.45 -25.66
CA GLY A 271 -2.65 -1.43 -26.65
C GLY A 271 -4.06 -1.16 -27.20
N MET A 272 -4.89 -0.42 -26.43
CA MET A 272 -6.21 0.06 -26.87
C MET A 272 -6.17 1.44 -27.52
N GLY A 273 -5.00 2.01 -27.82
CA GLY A 273 -4.81 3.25 -28.55
C GLY A 273 -4.71 4.51 -27.69
N HIS A 274 -4.64 4.40 -26.36
CA HIS A 274 -4.41 5.55 -25.50
C HIS A 274 -2.95 5.97 -25.46
N THR A 275 -2.69 7.26 -25.22
CA THR A 275 -1.34 7.76 -25.00
C THR A 275 -0.82 7.30 -23.64
N GLU A 276 0.51 7.29 -23.44
CA GLU A 276 1.14 6.95 -22.16
C GLU A 276 0.60 7.77 -20.99
N ALA A 277 0.40 9.08 -21.20
CA ALA A 277 -0.14 9.99 -20.20
C ALA A 277 -1.57 9.60 -19.79
N VAL A 278 -2.42 9.29 -20.74
CA VAL A 278 -3.81 8.85 -20.48
C VAL A 278 -3.81 7.49 -19.78
N ALA A 279 -2.99 6.54 -20.24
CA ALA A 279 -2.87 5.22 -19.62
C ALA A 279 -2.38 5.31 -18.17
N ALA A 280 -1.44 6.20 -17.88
CA ALA A 280 -1.00 6.48 -16.50
C ALA A 280 -2.11 7.13 -15.64
N LEU A 281 -2.85 8.11 -16.19
CA LEU A 281 -3.99 8.74 -15.49
C LEU A 281 -5.13 7.75 -15.22
N MET A 282 -5.33 6.75 -16.07
CA MET A 282 -6.31 5.68 -15.83
C MET A 282 -6.01 4.90 -14.54
N ILE A 283 -4.71 4.62 -14.27
CA ILE A 283 -4.31 4.04 -12.97
C ILE A 283 -4.67 4.99 -11.83
N SER A 284 -4.39 6.28 -11.99
CA SER A 284 -4.73 7.29 -10.98
C SER A 284 -6.24 7.33 -10.70
N ALA A 285 -7.09 7.14 -11.71
CA ALA A 285 -8.54 7.09 -11.53
C ALA A 285 -8.98 5.86 -10.71
N ILE A 286 -8.36 4.70 -10.94
CA ILE A 286 -8.62 3.47 -10.15
C ILE A 286 -8.19 3.69 -8.70
N LEU A 287 -6.96 4.17 -8.48
CA LEU A 287 -6.45 4.44 -7.12
C LEU A 287 -7.22 5.55 -6.41
N ALA A 288 -7.75 6.54 -7.15
CA ALA A 288 -8.63 7.57 -6.59
C ALA A 288 -9.95 6.98 -6.11
N GLY A 289 -10.53 6.04 -6.87
CA GLY A 289 -11.72 5.30 -6.46
C GLY A 289 -11.49 4.56 -5.15
N ASP A 290 -10.40 3.80 -5.04
CA ASP A 290 -10.01 3.10 -3.82
C ASP A 290 -9.82 4.09 -2.65
N ALA A 291 -8.95 5.09 -2.79
CA ALA A 291 -8.61 6.03 -1.72
C ALA A 291 -9.81 6.84 -1.21
N ILE A 292 -10.65 7.37 -2.11
CA ILE A 292 -11.79 8.21 -1.75
C ILE A 292 -12.90 7.39 -1.10
N MET A 293 -13.14 6.18 -1.60
CA MET A 293 -14.25 5.36 -1.17
C MET A 293 -13.92 4.44 0.02
N GLN A 294 -12.67 4.37 0.48
CA GLN A 294 -12.30 3.62 1.69
C GLN A 294 -13.11 4.04 2.92
N LEU A 295 -13.25 5.34 3.16
CA LEU A 295 -14.02 5.86 4.30
C LEU A 295 -15.53 5.58 4.16
N PRO A 296 -16.20 5.87 3.03
CA PRO A 296 -17.58 5.51 2.80
C PRO A 296 -17.86 4.01 2.96
N PHE A 297 -17.04 3.14 2.39
CA PHE A 297 -17.23 1.70 2.52
C PHE A 297 -16.93 1.19 3.94
N GLY A 298 -15.96 1.78 4.63
CA GLY A 298 -15.74 1.49 6.05
C GLY A 298 -16.96 1.84 6.90
N TRP A 299 -17.57 3.01 6.67
CA TRP A 299 -18.81 3.41 7.33
C TRP A 299 -19.98 2.49 6.97
N LEU A 300 -20.15 2.12 5.70
CA LEU A 300 -21.18 1.14 5.29
C LEU A 300 -20.99 -0.21 5.97
N ALA A 301 -19.75 -0.68 6.11
CA ALA A 301 -19.42 -1.94 6.78
C ALA A 301 -19.81 -1.96 8.27
N ASP A 302 -19.90 -0.77 8.89
CA ASP A 302 -20.37 -0.65 10.27
C ASP A 302 -21.90 -0.62 10.40
N HIS A 303 -22.64 -0.25 9.32
CA HIS A 303 -24.10 -0.05 9.34
C HIS A 303 -24.89 -1.10 8.56
N MET A 304 -24.21 -1.91 7.75
CA MET A 304 -24.83 -2.96 6.92
C MET A 304 -24.26 -4.33 7.27
N ASN A 305 -24.95 -5.38 6.81
CA ASN A 305 -24.39 -6.72 6.87
C ASN A 305 -23.13 -6.79 6.00
N ARG A 306 -21.98 -6.99 6.64
CA ARG A 306 -20.64 -6.97 6.03
C ARG A 306 -20.48 -7.99 4.91
N GLU A 307 -21.05 -9.18 5.08
CA GLU A 307 -20.99 -10.23 4.07
C GLU A 307 -21.79 -9.86 2.81
N LYS A 308 -22.97 -9.25 2.98
CA LYS A 308 -23.75 -8.74 1.86
C LYS A 308 -23.02 -7.63 1.14
N LEU A 309 -22.45 -6.66 1.88
CA LEU A 309 -21.67 -5.57 1.31
C LEU A 309 -20.44 -6.10 0.55
N TYR A 310 -19.77 -7.09 1.12
CA TYR A 310 -18.59 -7.75 0.55
C TYR A 310 -18.91 -8.39 -0.82
N ARG A 311 -20.05 -9.11 -0.90
CA ARG A 311 -20.53 -9.72 -2.16
C ARG A 311 -20.97 -8.66 -3.16
N ILE A 312 -21.68 -7.62 -2.72
CA ILE A 312 -22.11 -6.51 -3.59
C ILE A 312 -20.89 -5.85 -4.24
N CYS A 313 -19.86 -5.55 -3.46
CA CYS A 313 -18.60 -4.99 -4.01
C CYS A 313 -18.00 -5.94 -5.04
N GLY A 314 -17.95 -7.25 -4.77
CA GLY A 314 -17.47 -8.25 -5.73
C GLY A 314 -18.29 -8.30 -7.02
N ILE A 315 -19.61 -8.25 -6.93
CA ILE A 315 -20.51 -8.25 -8.10
C ILE A 315 -20.30 -6.98 -8.94
N ILE A 316 -20.18 -5.81 -8.30
CA ILE A 316 -19.92 -4.55 -9.01
C ILE A 316 -18.53 -4.59 -9.67
N THR A 317 -17.51 -5.10 -8.97
CA THR A 317 -16.17 -5.28 -9.53
C THR A 317 -16.18 -6.23 -10.73
N LEU A 318 -16.94 -7.34 -10.65
CA LEU A 318 -17.12 -8.26 -11.77
C LEU A 318 -17.78 -7.59 -12.97
N ALA A 319 -18.88 -6.87 -12.74
CA ALA A 319 -19.57 -6.13 -13.79
C ALA A 319 -18.66 -5.06 -14.44
N ALA A 320 -17.91 -4.31 -13.62
CA ALA A 320 -16.96 -3.32 -14.11
C ALA A 320 -15.82 -3.96 -14.93
N SER A 321 -15.30 -5.13 -14.51
CA SER A 321 -14.28 -5.88 -15.24
C SER A 321 -14.81 -6.41 -16.57
N LEU A 322 -16.06 -6.86 -16.64
CA LEU A 322 -16.73 -7.32 -17.87
C LEU A 322 -16.98 -6.15 -18.84
N LEU A 323 -17.31 -4.97 -18.33
CA LEU A 323 -17.56 -3.78 -19.15
C LEU A 323 -16.29 -3.11 -19.63
N LEU A 324 -15.15 -3.39 -19.01
CA LEU A 324 -13.87 -2.73 -19.31
C LEU A 324 -13.48 -2.78 -20.79
N PRO A 325 -13.47 -3.93 -21.49
CA PRO A 325 -13.07 -3.97 -22.91
C PRO A 325 -14.00 -3.19 -23.83
N PHE A 326 -15.26 -2.98 -23.44
CA PHE A 326 -16.23 -2.23 -24.26
C PHE A 326 -16.17 -0.74 -24.01
N LEU A 327 -15.80 -0.31 -22.80
CA LEU A 327 -15.79 1.10 -22.40
C LEU A 327 -14.39 1.73 -22.43
N ILE A 328 -13.34 0.95 -22.62
CA ILE A 328 -11.96 1.45 -22.58
C ILE A 328 -11.72 2.59 -23.58
N THR A 329 -12.36 2.56 -24.75
CA THR A 329 -12.25 3.58 -25.81
C THR A 329 -13.27 4.71 -25.65
N GLN A 330 -14.19 4.64 -24.69
CA GLN A 330 -15.23 5.66 -24.50
C GLN A 330 -14.68 6.81 -23.64
N PRO A 331 -14.64 8.06 -24.15
CA PRO A 331 -13.84 9.14 -23.58
C PRO A 331 -14.27 9.60 -22.18
N TYR A 332 -15.54 9.44 -21.83
CA TYR A 332 -16.07 9.87 -20.52
C TYR A 332 -16.44 8.69 -19.61
N LEU A 333 -17.06 7.66 -20.16
CA LEU A 333 -17.57 6.54 -19.38
C LEU A 333 -16.44 5.70 -18.76
N ILE A 334 -15.29 5.64 -19.42
CA ILE A 334 -14.14 4.91 -18.90
C ILE A 334 -13.69 5.44 -17.52
N TRP A 335 -13.65 6.73 -17.31
CA TRP A 335 -13.22 7.32 -16.04
C TRP A 335 -14.14 6.97 -14.87
N VAL A 336 -15.46 6.97 -15.11
CA VAL A 336 -16.43 6.52 -14.13
C VAL A 336 -16.28 5.04 -13.83
N LEU A 337 -16.10 4.23 -14.89
CA LEU A 337 -15.89 2.77 -14.74
C LEU A 337 -14.64 2.47 -13.91
N LEU A 338 -13.52 3.12 -14.22
CA LEU A 338 -12.25 2.92 -13.51
C LEU A 338 -12.33 3.36 -12.05
N PHE A 339 -12.99 4.47 -11.78
CA PHE A 339 -13.24 4.93 -10.42
C PHE A 339 -14.07 3.90 -9.64
N VAL A 340 -15.18 3.40 -10.22
CA VAL A 340 -16.03 2.38 -9.60
C VAL A 340 -15.27 1.07 -9.40
N LEU A 341 -14.46 0.66 -10.39
CA LEU A 341 -13.64 -0.54 -10.32
C LEU A 341 -12.66 -0.47 -9.14
N GLY A 342 -11.93 0.63 -9.01
CA GLY A 342 -11.01 0.85 -7.89
C GLY A 342 -11.71 0.94 -6.54
N ALA A 343 -12.82 1.70 -6.47
CA ALA A 343 -13.63 1.86 -5.28
C ALA A 343 -14.14 0.53 -4.72
N THR A 344 -14.67 -0.34 -5.58
CA THR A 344 -15.26 -1.62 -5.14
C THR A 344 -14.20 -2.69 -4.90
N ALA A 345 -13.11 -2.71 -5.67
CA ALA A 345 -11.98 -3.60 -5.41
C ALA A 345 -11.29 -3.26 -4.07
N GLY A 346 -11.01 -1.98 -3.79
CA GLY A 346 -10.44 -1.53 -2.52
C GLY A 346 -11.37 -1.76 -1.33
N ALA A 347 -12.69 -1.62 -1.53
CA ALA A 347 -13.68 -1.95 -0.51
C ALA A 347 -13.63 -3.42 -0.08
N ILE A 348 -13.37 -4.35 -1.01
CA ILE A 348 -13.20 -5.78 -0.69
C ILE A 348 -12.07 -5.95 0.34
N TYR A 349 -10.92 -5.32 0.14
CA TYR A 349 -9.80 -5.39 1.08
C TYR A 349 -10.15 -4.77 2.43
N THR A 350 -10.71 -3.57 2.42
CA THR A 350 -11.11 -2.85 3.64
C THR A 350 -12.08 -3.68 4.48
N ILE A 351 -13.11 -4.27 3.86
CA ILE A 351 -14.11 -5.09 4.54
C ILE A 351 -13.47 -6.39 5.06
N ALA A 352 -12.53 -7.00 4.33
CA ALA A 352 -11.79 -8.17 4.78
C ALA A 352 -11.02 -7.89 6.08
N LEU A 353 -10.31 -6.76 6.17
CA LEU A 353 -9.60 -6.35 7.39
C LEU A 353 -10.56 -6.07 8.55
N VAL A 354 -11.71 -5.46 8.29
CA VAL A 354 -12.75 -5.23 9.31
C VAL A 354 -13.28 -6.56 9.84
N GLN A 355 -13.52 -7.56 8.97
CA GLN A 355 -13.95 -8.91 9.37
C GLN A 355 -12.88 -9.61 10.20
N ILE A 356 -11.59 -9.52 9.84
CA ILE A 356 -10.50 -10.07 10.67
C ILE A 356 -10.57 -9.49 12.08
N GLY A 357 -10.68 -8.18 12.23
CA GLY A 357 -10.77 -7.52 13.54
C GLY A 357 -12.02 -7.88 14.34
N GLN A 358 -13.12 -8.28 13.66
CA GLN A 358 -14.37 -8.71 14.30
C GLN A 358 -14.29 -10.14 14.83
N TYR A 359 -13.87 -11.08 13.98
CA TYR A 359 -13.95 -12.51 14.27
C TYR A 359 -12.76 -13.02 15.09
N PHE A 360 -11.58 -12.44 14.92
CA PHE A 360 -10.36 -12.92 15.59
C PHE A 360 -9.91 -11.95 16.70
N LYS A 361 -9.50 -12.48 17.85
CA LYS A 361 -9.05 -11.69 19.02
C LYS A 361 -7.71 -12.21 19.55
N GLY A 362 -7.01 -11.36 20.31
CA GLY A 362 -5.75 -11.74 20.95
C GLY A 362 -4.72 -12.30 19.96
N ASN A 363 -4.18 -13.46 20.26
CA ASN A 363 -3.17 -14.13 19.42
C ASN A 363 -3.68 -14.56 18.04
N GLU A 364 -4.94 -14.94 17.93
CA GLU A 364 -5.55 -15.33 16.65
C GLU A 364 -5.60 -14.14 15.69
N LEU A 365 -5.88 -12.94 16.19
CA LEU A 365 -5.84 -11.70 15.42
C LEU A 365 -4.44 -11.42 14.87
N ILE A 366 -3.39 -11.66 15.67
CA ILE A 366 -1.99 -11.49 15.24
C ILE A 366 -1.68 -12.46 14.09
N ILE A 367 -2.08 -13.72 14.21
CA ILE A 367 -1.86 -14.76 13.21
C ILE A 367 -2.67 -14.48 11.93
N ALA A 368 -3.92 -14.04 12.07
CA ALA A 368 -4.77 -13.65 10.94
C ALA A 368 -4.18 -12.47 10.15
N ASN A 369 -3.66 -11.45 10.83
CA ASN A 369 -2.96 -10.33 10.17
C ASN A 369 -1.65 -10.77 9.50
N ALA A 370 -0.90 -11.68 10.11
CA ALA A 370 0.30 -12.25 9.47
C ALA A 370 -0.05 -13.03 8.21
N ALA A 371 -1.13 -13.82 8.25
CA ALA A 371 -1.64 -14.53 7.07
C ALA A 371 -2.11 -13.55 5.98
N ALA A 372 -2.79 -12.47 6.35
CA ALA A 372 -3.21 -11.41 5.43
C ALA A 372 -2.00 -10.79 4.72
N ALA A 373 -0.93 -10.48 5.43
CA ALA A 373 0.30 -9.94 4.85
C ALA A 373 0.98 -10.94 3.88
N MET A 374 0.96 -12.24 4.19
CA MET A 374 1.47 -13.27 3.26
C MET A 374 0.63 -13.37 1.99
N LEU A 375 -0.70 -13.37 2.12
CA LEU A 375 -1.64 -13.39 0.98
C LEU A 375 -1.48 -12.14 0.11
N TRP A 376 -1.25 -10.99 0.74
CA TRP A 376 -0.90 -9.75 0.04
C TRP A 376 0.37 -9.92 -0.82
N GLY A 377 1.42 -10.48 -0.26
CA GLY A 377 2.65 -10.77 -1.00
C GLY A 377 2.45 -11.71 -2.19
N ILE A 378 1.67 -12.80 -1.99
CA ILE A 378 1.34 -13.77 -3.04
C ILE A 378 0.52 -13.10 -4.15
N GLY A 379 -0.48 -12.30 -3.81
CA GLY A 379 -1.32 -11.60 -4.78
C GLY A 379 -0.53 -10.63 -5.64
N ASN A 380 0.26 -9.76 -5.00
CA ASN A 380 1.10 -8.77 -5.69
C ASN A 380 2.22 -9.41 -6.53
N LEU A 381 2.69 -10.61 -6.17
CA LEU A 381 3.63 -11.36 -6.98
C LEU A 381 2.96 -12.00 -8.19
N SER A 382 1.81 -12.64 -7.99
CA SER A 382 1.10 -13.38 -9.05
C SER A 382 0.40 -12.47 -10.05
N GLY A 383 -0.06 -11.27 -9.63
CA GLY A 383 -0.76 -10.32 -10.48
C GLY A 383 -0.01 -9.95 -11.75
N PRO A 384 1.17 -9.31 -11.65
CA PRO A 384 1.96 -8.93 -12.81
C PRO A 384 2.39 -10.13 -13.70
N LEU A 385 2.73 -11.27 -13.06
CA LEU A 385 3.14 -12.48 -13.78
C LEU A 385 2.02 -13.03 -14.66
N LEU A 386 0.85 -13.28 -14.06
CA LEU A 386 -0.29 -13.83 -14.78
C LEU A 386 -0.89 -12.82 -15.77
N ALA A 387 -0.86 -11.52 -15.44
CA ALA A 387 -1.29 -10.49 -16.37
C ALA A 387 -0.36 -10.36 -17.56
N GLY A 388 0.96 -10.46 -17.36
CA GLY A 388 1.93 -10.51 -18.46
C GLY A 388 1.69 -11.69 -19.39
N VAL A 389 1.43 -12.89 -18.85
CA VAL A 389 1.04 -14.07 -19.66
C VAL A 389 -0.28 -13.83 -20.38
N ALA A 390 -1.31 -13.34 -19.69
CA ALA A 390 -2.63 -13.17 -20.29
C ALA A 390 -2.63 -12.14 -21.42
N THR A 391 -1.92 -11.02 -21.26
CA THR A 391 -1.82 -9.97 -22.29
C THR A 391 -0.96 -10.42 -23.47
N SER A 392 0.07 -11.25 -23.27
CA SER A 392 0.87 -11.81 -24.38
C SER A 392 0.07 -12.78 -25.24
N ILE A 393 -0.98 -13.41 -24.70
CA ILE A 393 -1.86 -14.33 -25.46
C ILE A 393 -2.94 -13.55 -26.21
N SER A 394 -3.52 -12.52 -25.61
CA SER A 394 -4.65 -11.78 -26.18
C SER A 394 -4.70 -10.33 -25.69
N PRO A 395 -5.04 -9.37 -26.56
CA PRO A 395 -5.27 -7.99 -26.17
C PRO A 395 -6.34 -7.81 -25.07
N VAL A 396 -7.31 -8.72 -24.98
CA VAL A 396 -8.34 -8.73 -23.93
C VAL A 396 -7.96 -9.62 -22.73
N GLY A 397 -6.75 -10.15 -22.71
CA GLY A 397 -6.27 -11.06 -21.65
C GLY A 397 -6.35 -10.46 -20.26
N LEU A 398 -6.01 -9.18 -20.09
CA LEU A 398 -6.09 -8.50 -18.80
C LEU A 398 -7.54 -8.41 -18.24
N PRO A 399 -8.55 -7.90 -18.99
CA PRO A 399 -9.94 -7.94 -18.54
C PRO A 399 -10.44 -9.34 -18.18
N VAL A 400 -10.13 -10.34 -19.01
CA VAL A 400 -10.49 -11.74 -18.75
C VAL A 400 -9.88 -12.24 -17.45
N LEU A 401 -8.62 -11.92 -17.20
CA LEU A 401 -7.93 -12.28 -15.96
C LEU A 401 -8.56 -11.61 -14.73
N LEU A 402 -8.97 -10.35 -14.83
CA LEU A 402 -9.69 -9.65 -13.76
C LEU A 402 -11.05 -10.31 -13.50
N VAL A 403 -11.81 -10.64 -14.53
CA VAL A 403 -13.09 -11.38 -14.42
C VAL A 403 -12.88 -12.71 -13.73
N LEU A 404 -11.88 -13.49 -14.11
CA LEU A 404 -11.57 -14.79 -13.49
C LEU A 404 -11.20 -14.62 -12.01
N SER A 405 -10.33 -13.65 -11.69
CA SER A 405 -9.88 -13.43 -10.31
C SER A 405 -11.03 -13.04 -9.37
N VAL A 406 -11.90 -12.12 -9.80
CA VAL A 406 -13.06 -11.72 -9.00
C VAL A 406 -14.13 -12.82 -8.94
N THR A 407 -14.26 -13.65 -9.97
CA THR A 407 -15.17 -14.81 -9.95
C THR A 407 -14.70 -15.85 -8.92
N VAL A 408 -13.39 -16.11 -8.87
CA VAL A 408 -12.79 -16.98 -7.84
C VAL A 408 -13.04 -16.40 -6.44
N PHE A 409 -12.87 -15.10 -6.25
CA PHE A 409 -13.19 -14.43 -5.00
C PHE A 409 -14.67 -14.64 -4.61
N LEU A 410 -15.61 -14.37 -5.53
CA LEU A 410 -17.05 -14.56 -5.29
C LEU A 410 -17.42 -16.02 -4.97
N TRP A 411 -16.68 -16.97 -5.53
CA TRP A 411 -16.84 -18.39 -5.19
C TRP A 411 -16.55 -18.64 -3.71
N PHE A 412 -15.48 -18.08 -3.16
CA PHE A 412 -15.12 -18.24 -1.75
C PHE A 412 -16.02 -17.45 -0.80
N THR A 413 -16.85 -16.53 -1.28
CA THR A 413 -17.80 -15.76 -0.46
C THR A 413 -19.21 -16.36 -0.45
N ARG A 414 -19.41 -17.61 -0.92
CA ARG A 414 -20.71 -18.30 -0.87
C ARG A 414 -21.16 -18.56 0.57
N GLU A 415 -22.47 -18.62 0.79
CA GLU A 415 -23.08 -18.79 2.12
C GLU A 415 -22.54 -19.98 2.91
N LYS A 416 -22.19 -21.07 2.22
CA LYS A 416 -21.63 -22.28 2.84
C LYS A 416 -20.34 -21.98 3.63
N TYR A 417 -19.45 -21.13 3.10
CA TYR A 417 -18.18 -20.79 3.77
C TYR A 417 -18.37 -19.76 4.87
N SER A 418 -19.32 -18.85 4.70
CA SER A 418 -19.69 -17.85 5.69
C SER A 418 -20.32 -18.51 6.93
N ALA A 419 -21.24 -19.45 6.74
CA ALA A 419 -21.86 -20.19 7.83
C ALA A 419 -20.84 -21.04 8.63
N GLN A 420 -19.91 -21.71 7.94
CA GLN A 420 -18.84 -22.48 8.59
C GLN A 420 -17.91 -21.60 9.45
N MET A 421 -17.61 -20.39 8.98
CA MET A 421 -16.78 -19.44 9.73
C MET A 421 -17.47 -18.98 11.01
N VAL A 422 -18.77 -18.66 10.95
CA VAL A 422 -19.55 -18.24 12.12
C VAL A 422 -19.65 -19.37 13.14
N GLU A 423 -19.89 -20.60 12.70
CA GLU A 423 -20.02 -21.78 13.58
C GLU A 423 -18.69 -22.13 14.29
N GLN A 424 -17.54 -21.89 13.64
CA GLN A 424 -16.23 -22.25 14.21
C GLN A 424 -15.58 -21.14 15.07
N VAL A 425 -16.02 -19.90 14.92
CA VAL A 425 -15.42 -18.73 15.61
C VAL A 425 -16.33 -18.20 16.74
N THR A 426 -17.63 -18.49 16.70
CA THR A 426 -18.55 -18.19 17.82
C THR A 426 -18.62 -19.42 18.74
N PRO A 427 -18.17 -19.28 20.03
CA PRO A 427 -18.26 -20.35 21.02
C PRO A 427 -19.70 -20.70 21.37
#